data_a267981a365740546821cea1de85f8e5
#
_entry.id   a267981a365740546821cea1de85f8e5
#
_cell.length_a   1.000
_cell.length_b   1.000
_cell.length_c   1.000
_cell.angle_alpha   90.00
_cell.angle_beta   90.00
_cell.angle_gamma   90.00
#
_symmetry.space_group_name_H-M   'P 1'
#
loop_
_entity.id
_entity.type
_entity.pdbx_description
1 polymer ?
#
loop_
_entity_poly.entity_id
_entity_poly.type
_entity_poly.pdbx_seq_one_letter_code
_entity_poly.pdbx_strand_id
1 'polypeptide(L)'
;MKHILLCLILLMTSSISSAQDINSPHKIATQKYFNFSIERLKNTEEYLERLLHKLEAGHTAAAKEDYVKAHFQYESVRPLILLFPNLNTLVDSHFEQLPKDTNSLGFVGFHALEYELFVKHDTVRALVETQKLINNLRIIIEFMKKQEITCFHLMSILPTFTQQIINNKLSGHDSVYSESGLSEIAANLEGIQLIIDQTKIFLPKNLVTELAQSEATIYQILERYKLDDIHQPFSTLNASDKDLIRTETQHLSKLLMQLNTVLAKQLATPTIPKRNT
;
A
#
# COMPACT_ATOMS: atom_id res chain seq x y z
N MET A 1 73.07 -10.17 21.57
CA MET A 1 72.58 -9.38 20.48
C MET A 1 71.42 -10.16 19.83
N LYS A 2 70.19 -9.80 20.15
CA LYS A 2 68.97 -10.48 19.62
C LYS A 2 68.32 -9.52 18.65
N HIS A 3 68.25 -9.91 17.38
CA HIS A 3 67.52 -9.15 16.34
C HIS A 3 66.04 -9.49 16.44
N ILE A 4 65.23 -8.50 16.79
CA ILE A 4 63.77 -8.56 16.74
C ILE A 4 63.36 -8.12 15.34
N LEU A 5 62.82 -9.08 14.57
CA LEU A 5 62.23 -8.82 13.23
C LEU A 5 60.81 -8.38 13.45
N LEU A 6 60.53 -7.09 13.23
CA LEU A 6 59.18 -6.50 13.30
C LEU A 6 58.46 -6.74 11.97
N CYS A 7 57.55 -7.74 11.92
CA CYS A 7 56.65 -7.92 10.81
C CYS A 7 55.53 -6.89 10.87
N LEU A 8 55.57 -5.88 10.01
CA LEU A 8 54.49 -4.94 9.78
C LEU A 8 53.44 -5.64 8.91
N ILE A 9 52.35 -6.13 9.53
CA ILE A 9 51.15 -6.59 8.81
C ILE A 9 50.39 -5.34 8.39
N LEU A 10 50.49 -4.99 7.10
CA LEU A 10 49.64 -3.97 6.48
C LEU A 10 48.24 -4.58 6.30
N LEU A 11 47.33 -4.29 7.22
CA LEU A 11 45.90 -4.52 7.05
C LEU A 11 45.39 -3.56 5.97
N MET A 12 45.38 -4.04 4.72
CA MET A 12 44.61 -3.40 3.67
C MET A 12 43.12 -3.60 4.00
N THR A 13 42.53 -2.68 4.74
CA THR A 13 41.05 -2.53 4.79
C THR A 13 40.63 -2.02 3.41
N SER A 14 40.27 -2.94 2.54
CA SER A 14 39.54 -2.63 1.34
C SER A 14 38.15 -2.12 1.79
N SER A 15 38.04 -0.81 1.92
CA SER A 15 36.73 -0.15 1.98
C SER A 15 36.05 -0.43 0.65
N ILE A 16 35.19 -1.46 0.63
CA ILE A 16 34.22 -1.63 -0.44
C ILE A 16 33.24 -0.48 -0.24
N SER A 17 33.56 0.65 -0.81
CA SER A 17 32.62 1.73 -1.06
C SER A 17 31.63 1.17 -2.09
N SER A 18 30.54 0.59 -1.62
CA SER A 18 29.36 0.41 -2.45
C SER A 18 28.77 1.80 -2.68
N ALA A 19 29.37 2.55 -3.59
CA ALA A 19 28.67 3.64 -4.27
C ALA A 19 27.54 2.94 -5.03
N GLN A 20 26.39 2.76 -4.37
CA GLN A 20 25.18 2.34 -5.03
C GLN A 20 24.93 3.37 -6.12
N ASP A 21 25.07 2.93 -7.37
CA ASP A 21 24.88 3.77 -8.55
C ASP A 21 23.48 4.41 -8.44
N ILE A 22 23.44 5.74 -8.27
CA ILE A 22 22.20 6.51 -8.11
C ILE A 22 21.28 6.30 -9.30
N ASN A 23 21.82 5.92 -10.45
CA ASN A 23 21.12 5.65 -11.70
C ASN A 23 20.78 4.17 -11.91
N SER A 24 20.90 3.31 -10.90
CA SER A 24 20.51 1.91 -11.10
C SER A 24 19.02 1.82 -11.44
N PRO A 25 18.61 0.97 -12.42
CA PRO A 25 17.22 0.82 -12.80
C PRO A 25 16.29 0.48 -11.62
N HIS A 26 16.76 -0.30 -10.65
CA HIS A 26 16.03 -0.63 -9.42
C HIS A 26 15.75 0.62 -8.58
N LYS A 27 16.71 1.53 -8.46
CA LYS A 27 16.54 2.75 -7.68
C LYS A 27 15.57 3.71 -8.36
N ILE A 28 15.66 3.83 -9.69
CA ILE A 28 14.72 4.64 -10.48
C ILE A 28 13.30 4.10 -10.34
N ALA A 29 13.11 2.79 -10.46
CA ALA A 29 11.81 2.14 -10.30
C ALA A 29 11.22 2.41 -8.89
N THR A 30 12.03 2.21 -7.85
CA THR A 30 11.61 2.49 -6.47
C THR A 30 11.22 3.95 -6.27
N GLN A 31 12.02 4.89 -6.81
CA GLN A 31 11.75 6.32 -6.67
C GLN A 31 10.45 6.75 -7.36
N LYS A 32 10.14 6.18 -8.53
CA LYS A 32 8.88 6.45 -9.23
C LYS A 32 7.68 6.02 -8.42
N TYR A 33 7.71 4.80 -7.86
CA TYR A 33 6.63 4.33 -7.01
C TYR A 33 6.51 5.14 -5.72
N PHE A 34 7.64 5.53 -5.14
CA PHE A 34 7.66 6.38 -3.95
C PHE A 34 7.04 7.75 -4.20
N ASN A 35 7.40 8.41 -5.30
CA ASN A 35 6.83 9.70 -5.68
C ASN A 35 5.32 9.61 -5.90
N PHE A 36 4.86 8.57 -6.60
CA PHE A 36 3.44 8.27 -6.73
C PHE A 36 2.76 8.12 -5.36
N SER A 37 3.38 7.36 -4.45
CA SER A 37 2.80 7.14 -3.11
C SER A 37 2.68 8.44 -2.31
N ILE A 38 3.68 9.32 -2.37
CA ILE A 38 3.61 10.63 -1.72
C ILE A 38 2.50 11.50 -2.33
N GLU A 39 2.33 11.46 -3.65
CA GLU A 39 1.25 12.18 -4.35
C GLU A 39 -0.13 11.66 -3.89
N ARG A 40 -0.33 10.35 -3.86
CA ARG A 40 -1.57 9.73 -3.39
C ARG A 40 -1.91 10.07 -1.94
N LEU A 41 -0.91 10.06 -1.05
CA LEU A 41 -1.12 10.49 0.34
C LEU A 41 -1.50 11.97 0.46
N LYS A 42 -0.96 12.83 -0.40
CA LYS A 42 -1.39 14.24 -0.47
C LYS A 42 -2.82 14.39 -1.02
N ASN A 43 -3.17 13.63 -2.06
CA ASN A 43 -4.54 13.60 -2.57
C ASN A 43 -5.52 13.10 -1.50
N THR A 44 -5.10 12.13 -0.67
CA THR A 44 -5.88 11.70 0.50
C THR A 44 -6.14 12.87 1.45
N GLU A 45 -5.09 13.63 1.78
CA GLU A 45 -5.19 14.83 2.62
C GLU A 45 -6.14 15.87 2.02
N GLU A 46 -6.02 16.16 0.73
CA GLU A 46 -6.89 17.11 0.02
C GLU A 46 -8.39 16.72 0.07
N TYR A 47 -8.69 15.42 -0.14
CA TYR A 47 -10.07 14.94 -0.01
C TYR A 47 -10.59 15.03 1.43
N LEU A 48 -9.74 14.78 2.43
CA LEU A 48 -10.12 14.94 3.83
C LEU A 48 -10.33 16.41 4.22
N GLU A 49 -9.53 17.34 3.71
CA GLU A 49 -9.75 18.77 3.90
C GLU A 49 -11.07 19.24 3.25
N ARG A 50 -11.39 18.73 2.05
CA ARG A 50 -12.70 18.99 1.42
C ARG A 50 -13.86 18.42 2.23
N LEU A 51 -13.69 17.19 2.75
CA LEU A 51 -14.65 16.54 3.65
C LEU A 51 -14.91 17.42 4.87
N LEU A 52 -13.86 17.92 5.52
CA LEU A 52 -13.93 18.79 6.68
C LEU A 52 -14.76 20.04 6.37
N HIS A 53 -14.46 20.75 5.29
CA HIS A 53 -15.23 21.93 4.86
C HIS A 53 -16.70 21.63 4.53
N LYS A 54 -16.98 20.46 3.94
CA LYS A 54 -18.36 20.04 3.66
C LYS A 54 -19.14 19.74 4.95
N LEU A 55 -18.50 19.12 5.96
CA LEU A 55 -19.11 18.91 7.26
C LEU A 55 -19.42 20.24 7.98
N GLU A 56 -18.49 21.20 7.97
CA GLU A 56 -18.69 22.54 8.51
C GLU A 56 -19.87 23.28 7.85
N ALA A 57 -20.05 23.05 6.54
CA ALA A 57 -21.17 23.62 5.77
C ALA A 57 -22.49 22.82 5.90
N GLY A 58 -22.51 21.71 6.64
CA GLY A 58 -23.68 20.86 6.78
C GLY A 58 -23.97 19.92 5.59
N HIS A 59 -23.05 19.79 4.66
CA HIS A 59 -23.19 18.97 3.44
C HIS A 59 -22.73 17.52 3.68
N THR A 60 -23.35 16.81 4.62
CA THR A 60 -22.92 15.48 5.08
C THR A 60 -22.88 14.43 3.97
N ALA A 61 -23.84 14.43 3.03
CA ALA A 61 -23.83 13.48 1.92
C ALA A 61 -22.59 13.63 1.04
N ALA A 62 -22.27 14.87 0.65
CA ALA A 62 -21.07 15.15 -0.15
C ALA A 62 -19.76 14.90 0.64
N ALA A 63 -19.77 15.04 1.97
CA ALA A 63 -18.65 14.68 2.82
C ALA A 63 -18.40 13.16 2.82
N LYS A 64 -19.45 12.33 2.80
CA LYS A 64 -19.33 10.86 2.67
C LYS A 64 -18.71 10.44 1.33
N GLU A 65 -19.02 11.14 0.24
CA GLU A 65 -18.37 10.90 -1.05
C GLU A 65 -16.87 11.21 -1.00
N ASP A 66 -16.48 12.35 -0.37
CA ASP A 66 -15.06 12.68 -0.22
C ASP A 66 -14.35 11.70 0.71
N TYR A 67 -15.04 11.10 1.71
CA TYR A 67 -14.48 9.99 2.50
C TYR A 67 -14.09 8.81 1.62
N VAL A 68 -14.99 8.33 0.76
CA VAL A 68 -14.71 7.20 -0.13
C VAL A 68 -13.56 7.52 -1.08
N LYS A 69 -13.51 8.74 -1.62
CA LYS A 69 -12.41 9.20 -2.50
C LYS A 69 -11.08 9.30 -1.76
N ALA A 70 -11.08 9.81 -0.52
CA ALA A 70 -9.89 9.85 0.33
C ALA A 70 -9.38 8.44 0.63
N HIS A 71 -10.29 7.54 0.99
CA HIS A 71 -9.93 6.15 1.31
C HIS A 71 -9.39 5.41 0.08
N PHE A 72 -9.96 5.63 -1.11
CA PHE A 72 -9.43 5.11 -2.38
C PHE A 72 -7.96 5.53 -2.58
N GLN A 73 -7.64 6.82 -2.41
CA GLN A 73 -6.26 7.31 -2.58
C GLN A 73 -5.30 6.63 -1.60
N TYR A 74 -5.69 6.47 -0.34
CA TYR A 74 -4.91 5.79 0.68
C TYR A 74 -4.72 4.29 0.36
N GLU A 75 -5.76 3.60 -0.04
CA GLU A 75 -5.72 2.17 -0.34
C GLU A 75 -4.81 1.83 -1.54
N SER A 76 -4.63 2.75 -2.49
CA SER A 76 -3.69 2.57 -3.60
C SER A 76 -2.21 2.57 -3.17
N VAL A 77 -1.90 3.10 -2.00
CA VAL A 77 -0.53 3.14 -1.45
C VAL A 77 -0.34 2.25 -0.23
N ARG A 78 -1.37 1.54 0.16
CA ARG A 78 -1.34 0.66 1.33
C ARG A 78 -0.21 -0.38 1.31
N PRO A 79 0.22 -0.97 0.16
CA PRO A 79 1.40 -1.84 0.14
C PRO A 79 2.65 -1.19 0.73
N LEU A 80 2.86 0.11 0.50
CA LEU A 80 3.97 0.86 1.10
C LEU A 80 3.81 1.04 2.60
N ILE A 81 2.59 1.38 3.04
CA ILE A 81 2.30 1.62 4.46
C ILE A 81 2.47 0.35 5.29
N LEU A 82 2.10 -0.81 4.74
CA LEU A 82 2.23 -2.11 5.39
C LEU A 82 3.68 -2.54 5.67
N LEU A 83 4.67 -1.93 5.00
CA LEU A 83 6.07 -2.11 5.38
C LEU A 83 6.38 -1.50 6.78
N PHE A 84 5.49 -0.66 7.30
CA PHE A 84 5.64 0.05 8.57
C PHE A 84 4.39 -0.14 9.45
N PRO A 85 4.25 -1.30 10.13
CA PRO A 85 3.03 -1.65 10.86
C PRO A 85 2.56 -0.58 11.87
N ASN A 86 3.50 0.08 12.53
CA ASN A 86 3.17 1.16 13.49
C ASN A 86 2.51 2.37 12.82
N LEU A 87 2.80 2.64 11.55
CA LEU A 87 2.15 3.72 10.80
C LEU A 87 0.76 3.31 10.33
N ASN A 88 0.59 2.04 9.95
CA ASN A 88 -0.71 1.53 9.56
C ASN A 88 -1.75 1.73 10.68
N THR A 89 -1.38 1.47 11.94
CA THR A 89 -2.30 1.65 13.09
C THR A 89 -2.71 3.10 13.32
N LEU A 90 -1.99 4.08 12.82
CA LEU A 90 -2.37 5.50 12.95
C LEU A 90 -3.50 5.92 12.00
N VAL A 91 -3.66 5.21 10.88
CA VAL A 91 -4.59 5.60 9.82
C VAL A 91 -5.63 4.53 9.50
N ASP A 92 -5.38 3.28 9.89
CA ASP A 92 -6.19 2.12 9.49
C ASP A 92 -6.36 1.11 10.65
N SER A 93 -6.67 1.61 11.87
CA SER A 93 -6.95 0.75 13.01
C SER A 93 -8.39 0.26 12.97
N HIS A 94 -8.57 -1.06 13.19
CA HIS A 94 -9.89 -1.67 13.32
C HIS A 94 -10.27 -1.82 14.80
N PHE A 95 -11.53 -1.56 15.14
CA PHE A 95 -12.04 -1.67 16.50
C PHE A 95 -11.78 -3.05 17.12
N GLU A 96 -11.92 -4.11 16.34
CA GLU A 96 -11.73 -5.51 16.77
C GLU A 96 -10.26 -5.83 17.11
N GLN A 97 -9.32 -5.02 16.63
CA GLN A 97 -7.89 -5.17 16.91
C GLN A 97 -7.47 -4.46 18.19
N LEU A 98 -8.35 -3.67 18.81
CA LEU A 98 -8.05 -2.99 20.05
C LEU A 98 -8.14 -3.94 21.25
N PRO A 99 -7.24 -3.80 22.25
CA PRO A 99 -7.39 -4.50 23.51
C PRO A 99 -8.76 -4.21 24.15
N LYS A 100 -9.43 -5.25 24.65
CA LYS A 100 -10.81 -5.14 25.19
C LYS A 100 -10.95 -4.15 26.37
N ASP A 101 -9.86 -3.80 27.00
CA ASP A 101 -9.80 -2.91 28.18
C ASP A 101 -9.49 -1.44 27.82
N THR A 102 -9.26 -1.14 26.56
CA THR A 102 -9.01 0.23 26.13
C THR A 102 -10.33 0.89 25.73
N ASN A 103 -10.82 1.81 26.56
CA ASN A 103 -11.82 2.79 26.14
C ASN A 103 -11.37 3.39 24.82
N SER A 104 -11.99 3.08 23.71
CA SER A 104 -11.89 3.61 22.34
C SER A 104 -10.74 4.57 21.94
N LEU A 105 -9.79 4.84 22.84
CA LEU A 105 -8.66 5.78 22.64
C LEU A 105 -7.68 5.37 21.55
N GLY A 106 -7.65 4.07 21.20
CA GLY A 106 -6.82 3.55 20.11
C GLY A 106 -7.57 3.39 18.78
N PHE A 107 -8.88 3.65 18.75
CA PHE A 107 -9.68 3.59 17.53
C PHE A 107 -9.54 4.93 16.80
N VAL A 108 -8.69 4.96 15.81
CA VAL A 108 -8.32 6.15 15.03
C VAL A 108 -8.24 5.83 13.55
N GLY A 109 -8.15 6.84 12.72
CA GLY A 109 -7.97 6.68 11.30
C GLY A 109 -9.28 6.59 10.52
N PHE A 110 -9.22 5.95 9.35
CA PHE A 110 -10.36 5.87 8.44
C PHE A 110 -11.58 5.21 9.09
N HIS A 111 -11.43 4.09 9.77
CA HIS A 111 -12.57 3.37 10.35
C HIS A 111 -13.21 4.11 11.53
N ALA A 112 -12.45 4.91 12.30
CA ALA A 112 -13.02 5.77 13.31
C ALA A 112 -13.86 6.90 12.69
N LEU A 113 -13.34 7.55 11.64
CA LEU A 113 -14.07 8.55 10.88
C LEU A 113 -15.31 7.94 10.20
N GLU A 114 -15.18 6.76 9.61
CA GLU A 114 -16.27 6.01 9.01
C GLU A 114 -17.42 5.79 9.99
N TYR A 115 -17.10 5.33 11.19
CA TYR A 115 -18.08 5.08 12.22
C TYR A 115 -18.87 6.34 12.63
N GLU A 116 -18.18 7.47 12.82
CA GLU A 116 -18.82 8.73 13.16
C GLU A 116 -19.69 9.28 12.01
N LEU A 117 -19.25 9.13 10.76
CA LEU A 117 -19.97 9.62 9.58
C LEU A 117 -21.18 8.77 9.21
N PHE A 118 -21.05 7.43 9.23
CA PHE A 118 -22.02 6.52 8.64
C PHE A 118 -22.94 5.88 9.67
N VAL A 119 -22.51 5.75 10.93
CA VAL A 119 -23.28 5.11 12.00
C VAL A 119 -23.83 6.13 13.00
N LYS A 120 -22.93 6.92 13.59
CA LYS A 120 -23.31 7.90 14.62
C LYS A 120 -23.97 9.15 14.05
N HIS A 121 -23.63 9.50 12.82
CA HIS A 121 -24.01 10.77 12.20
C HIS A 121 -23.62 11.98 13.08
N ASP A 122 -22.52 11.85 13.82
CA ASP A 122 -21.98 12.87 14.72
C ASP A 122 -21.01 13.75 13.97
N THR A 123 -21.49 14.87 13.44
CA THR A 123 -20.69 15.83 12.68
C THR A 123 -19.51 16.38 13.51
N VAL A 124 -19.70 16.65 14.80
CA VAL A 124 -18.65 17.21 15.67
C VAL A 124 -17.52 16.21 15.87
N ARG A 125 -17.88 14.96 16.14
CA ARG A 125 -16.89 13.86 16.25
C ARG A 125 -16.21 13.59 14.92
N ALA A 126 -16.95 13.56 13.80
CA ALA A 126 -16.40 13.37 12.48
C ALA A 126 -15.36 14.46 12.12
N LEU A 127 -15.62 15.73 12.46
CA LEU A 127 -14.64 16.83 12.30
C LEU A 127 -13.35 16.55 13.08
N VAL A 128 -13.47 16.10 14.34
CA VAL A 128 -12.30 15.79 15.19
C VAL A 128 -11.50 14.62 14.61
N GLU A 129 -12.16 13.53 14.20
CA GLU A 129 -11.47 12.37 13.63
C GLU A 129 -10.84 12.69 12.28
N THR A 130 -11.49 13.51 11.44
CA THR A 130 -10.91 14.00 10.18
C THR A 130 -9.62 14.78 10.42
N GLN A 131 -9.62 15.70 11.37
CA GLN A 131 -8.42 16.50 11.69
C GLN A 131 -7.28 15.64 12.23
N LYS A 132 -7.59 14.64 13.06
CA LYS A 132 -6.60 13.68 13.55
C LYS A 132 -5.99 12.88 12.39
N LEU A 133 -6.83 12.38 11.47
CA LEU A 133 -6.41 11.60 10.33
C LEU A 133 -5.49 12.42 9.40
N ILE A 134 -5.82 13.68 9.12
CA ILE A 134 -4.96 14.62 8.37
C ILE A 134 -3.60 14.76 9.05
N ASN A 135 -3.57 14.99 10.36
CA ASN A 135 -2.33 15.13 11.11
C ASN A 135 -1.48 13.85 11.06
N ASN A 136 -2.11 12.68 11.17
CA ASN A 136 -1.43 11.39 11.07
C ASN A 136 -0.85 11.16 9.66
N LEU A 137 -1.58 11.52 8.61
CA LEU A 137 -1.07 11.44 7.23
C LEU A 137 0.16 12.33 7.02
N ARG A 138 0.17 13.55 7.54
CA ARG A 138 1.33 14.44 7.50
C ARG A 138 2.55 13.82 8.19
N ILE A 139 2.37 13.19 9.35
CA ILE A 139 3.44 12.48 10.06
C ILE A 139 3.97 11.33 9.17
N ILE A 140 3.08 10.55 8.54
CA ILE A 140 3.45 9.45 7.64
C ILE A 140 4.23 9.96 6.43
N ILE A 141 3.77 11.01 5.78
CA ILE A 141 4.46 11.62 4.62
C ILE A 141 5.88 12.04 5.00
N GLU A 142 6.05 12.74 6.12
CA GLU A 142 7.38 13.19 6.58
C GLU A 142 8.27 12.03 7.04
N PHE A 143 7.70 10.97 7.60
CA PHE A 143 8.44 9.75 7.93
C PHE A 143 8.91 9.05 6.65
N MET A 144 8.00 8.86 5.68
CA MET A 144 8.29 8.16 4.42
C MET A 144 9.42 8.81 3.63
N LYS A 145 9.49 10.13 3.59
CA LYS A 145 10.56 10.87 2.91
C LYS A 145 11.96 10.55 3.41
N LYS A 146 12.09 9.97 4.59
CA LYS A 146 13.37 9.62 5.25
C LYS A 146 13.72 8.13 5.10
N GLN A 147 12.86 7.34 4.46
CA GLN A 147 13.06 5.89 4.37
C GLN A 147 13.82 5.51 3.10
N GLU A 148 14.71 4.55 3.25
CA GLU A 148 15.34 3.86 2.12
C GLU A 148 14.55 2.58 1.79
N ILE A 149 13.72 2.65 0.75
CA ILE A 149 12.89 1.54 0.29
C ILE A 149 13.49 1.01 -1.01
N THR A 150 13.39 -0.28 -1.24
CA THR A 150 13.87 -0.95 -2.44
C THR A 150 12.73 -1.66 -3.17
N CYS A 151 12.91 -1.96 -4.46
CA CYS A 151 11.97 -2.78 -5.22
C CYS A 151 11.70 -4.13 -4.53
N PHE A 152 12.70 -4.71 -3.86
CA PHE A 152 12.53 -5.95 -3.12
C PHE A 152 11.58 -5.78 -1.94
N HIS A 153 11.70 -4.71 -1.17
CA HIS A 153 10.77 -4.41 -0.08
C HIS A 153 9.33 -4.30 -0.61
N LEU A 154 9.13 -3.57 -1.70
CA LEU A 154 7.81 -3.39 -2.30
C LEU A 154 7.23 -4.71 -2.82
N MET A 155 8.02 -5.51 -3.54
CA MET A 155 7.57 -6.79 -4.05
C MET A 155 7.31 -7.80 -2.92
N SER A 156 8.10 -7.80 -1.86
CA SER A 156 7.99 -8.78 -0.77
C SER A 156 6.69 -8.69 0.02
N ILE A 157 6.06 -7.50 0.09
CA ILE A 157 4.80 -7.31 0.82
C ILE A 157 3.57 -7.75 0.02
N LEU A 158 3.65 -7.78 -1.32
CA LEU A 158 2.49 -7.99 -2.18
C LEU A 158 1.73 -9.31 -1.94
N PRO A 159 2.37 -10.48 -1.72
CA PRO A 159 1.63 -11.69 -1.41
C PRO A 159 0.82 -11.59 -0.12
N THR A 160 1.38 -10.98 0.92
CA THR A 160 0.66 -10.72 2.18
C THR A 160 -0.47 -9.73 1.97
N PHE A 161 -0.24 -8.70 1.18
CA PHE A 161 -1.25 -7.71 0.86
C PHE A 161 -2.43 -8.29 0.08
N THR A 162 -2.18 -9.12 -0.94
CA THR A 162 -3.26 -9.82 -1.66
C THR A 162 -4.07 -10.74 -0.73
N GLN A 163 -3.41 -11.34 0.27
CA GLN A 163 -4.11 -12.15 1.27
C GLN A 163 -5.03 -11.29 2.17
N GLN A 164 -4.66 -10.03 2.47
CA GLN A 164 -5.54 -9.11 3.19
C GLN A 164 -6.76 -8.72 2.35
N ILE A 165 -6.61 -8.51 1.04
CA ILE A 165 -7.78 -8.29 0.15
C ILE A 165 -8.77 -9.44 0.27
N ILE A 166 -8.29 -10.69 0.25
CA ILE A 166 -9.14 -11.89 0.35
C ILE A 166 -9.83 -11.98 1.72
N ASN A 167 -9.06 -11.79 2.79
CA ASN A 167 -9.52 -12.08 4.14
C ASN A 167 -10.37 -10.95 4.73
N ASN A 168 -10.07 -9.70 4.41
CA ASN A 168 -10.73 -8.54 4.99
C ASN A 168 -11.75 -7.92 4.01
N LYS A 169 -11.30 -7.48 2.84
CA LYS A 169 -12.17 -6.75 1.92
C LYS A 169 -13.23 -7.65 1.28
N LEU A 170 -12.84 -8.80 0.71
CA LEU A 170 -13.80 -9.75 0.13
C LEU A 170 -14.64 -10.51 1.18
N SER A 171 -14.31 -10.44 2.46
CA SER A 171 -15.18 -10.92 3.52
C SER A 171 -16.30 -9.94 3.85
N GLY A 172 -16.12 -8.65 3.52
CA GLY A 172 -17.00 -7.56 3.88
C GLY A 172 -16.80 -7.07 5.33
N HIS A 173 -15.64 -7.39 5.95
CA HIS A 173 -15.34 -7.01 7.33
C HIS A 173 -14.43 -5.78 7.43
N ASP A 174 -14.10 -5.15 6.31
CA ASP A 174 -13.25 -3.96 6.31
C ASP A 174 -14.10 -2.69 6.44
N SER A 175 -14.47 -2.06 5.35
CA SER A 175 -15.31 -0.84 5.35
C SER A 175 -16.81 -1.17 5.48
N VAL A 176 -17.18 -1.64 6.67
CA VAL A 176 -18.51 -2.21 6.95
C VAL A 176 -19.62 -1.16 6.86
N TYR A 177 -19.33 0.09 7.20
CA TYR A 177 -20.35 1.13 7.34
C TYR A 177 -20.47 2.01 6.09
N SER A 178 -19.39 2.26 5.39
CA SER A 178 -19.38 2.98 4.12
C SER A 178 -19.72 2.08 2.94
N GLU A 179 -19.55 0.77 3.09
CA GLU A 179 -19.64 -0.25 2.04
C GLU A 179 -18.72 0.04 0.83
N SER A 180 -17.63 0.79 1.03
CA SER A 180 -16.71 1.22 -0.03
C SER A 180 -15.75 0.12 -0.53
N GLY A 181 -15.89 -1.11 -0.06
CA GLY A 181 -14.98 -2.23 -0.31
C GLY A 181 -14.66 -2.50 -1.77
N LEU A 182 -15.59 -2.28 -2.72
CA LEU A 182 -15.30 -2.45 -4.16
C LEU A 182 -14.35 -1.38 -4.68
N SER A 183 -14.50 -0.12 -4.27
CA SER A 183 -13.59 0.97 -4.59
C SER A 183 -12.19 0.71 -4.01
N GLU A 184 -12.12 0.16 -2.81
CA GLU A 184 -10.88 -0.16 -2.13
C GLU A 184 -10.14 -1.32 -2.79
N ILE A 185 -10.85 -2.38 -3.21
CA ILE A 185 -10.24 -3.47 -3.99
C ILE A 185 -9.66 -2.92 -5.31
N ALA A 186 -10.37 -2.04 -6.00
CA ALA A 186 -9.86 -1.39 -7.22
C ALA A 186 -8.59 -0.57 -6.93
N ALA A 187 -8.56 0.20 -5.87
CA ALA A 187 -7.39 0.96 -5.44
C ALA A 187 -6.21 0.06 -5.05
N ASN A 188 -6.47 -1.04 -4.34
CA ASN A 188 -5.44 -2.02 -3.98
C ASN A 188 -4.79 -2.65 -5.22
N LEU A 189 -5.58 -3.00 -6.24
CA LEU A 189 -5.06 -3.51 -7.51
C LEU A 189 -4.23 -2.45 -8.25
N GLU A 190 -4.66 -1.19 -8.25
CA GLU A 190 -3.87 -0.09 -8.82
C GLU A 190 -2.49 0.00 -8.15
N GLY A 191 -2.44 -0.10 -6.82
CA GLY A 191 -1.18 -0.10 -6.06
C GLY A 191 -0.28 -1.29 -6.42
N ILE A 192 -0.83 -2.50 -6.56
CA ILE A 192 -0.10 -3.70 -6.99
C ILE A 192 0.44 -3.51 -8.40
N GLN A 193 -0.41 -3.11 -9.35
CA GLN A 193 -0.05 -2.92 -10.75
C GLN A 193 1.09 -1.92 -10.90
N LEU A 194 1.05 -0.80 -10.17
CA LEU A 194 2.11 0.21 -10.21
C LEU A 194 3.45 -0.34 -9.74
N ILE A 195 3.49 -1.15 -8.68
CA ILE A 195 4.73 -1.81 -8.22
C ILE A 195 5.24 -2.75 -9.32
N ILE A 196 4.36 -3.56 -9.92
CA ILE A 196 4.73 -4.48 -10.99
C ILE A 196 5.24 -3.72 -12.21
N ASP A 197 4.57 -2.65 -12.62
CA ASP A 197 4.97 -1.83 -13.78
C ASP A 197 6.36 -1.22 -13.62
N GLN A 198 6.73 -0.81 -12.42
CA GLN A 198 8.07 -0.29 -12.14
C GLN A 198 9.13 -1.41 -12.07
N THR A 199 8.73 -2.64 -11.75
CA THR A 199 9.65 -3.77 -11.55
C THR A 199 9.69 -4.77 -12.69
N LYS A 200 8.71 -4.76 -13.62
CA LYS A 200 8.55 -5.77 -14.69
C LYS A 200 9.77 -5.98 -15.58
N ILE A 201 10.64 -4.98 -15.74
CA ILE A 201 11.88 -5.13 -16.52
C ILE A 201 12.87 -6.13 -15.91
N PHE A 202 12.72 -6.45 -14.62
CA PHE A 202 13.55 -7.40 -13.87
C PHE A 202 12.88 -8.77 -13.74
N LEU A 203 11.66 -8.93 -14.22
CA LEU A 203 10.80 -10.08 -13.96
C LEU A 203 10.58 -10.93 -15.23
N PRO A 204 10.32 -12.24 -15.10
CA PRO A 204 9.98 -13.10 -16.22
C PRO A 204 8.69 -12.63 -16.92
N LYS A 205 8.76 -12.40 -18.23
CA LYS A 205 7.66 -11.85 -19.02
C LYS A 205 6.39 -12.70 -18.94
N ASN A 206 6.51 -14.04 -18.96
CA ASN A 206 5.35 -14.94 -18.87
C ASN A 206 4.60 -14.74 -17.57
N LEU A 207 5.27 -14.67 -16.40
CA LEU A 207 4.63 -14.46 -15.11
C LEU A 207 3.98 -13.07 -15.01
N VAL A 208 4.65 -12.04 -15.55
CA VAL A 208 4.07 -10.67 -15.62
C VAL A 208 2.82 -10.66 -16.50
N THR A 209 2.81 -11.40 -17.61
CA THR A 209 1.64 -11.51 -18.48
C THR A 209 0.48 -12.23 -17.81
N GLU A 210 0.74 -13.36 -17.11
CA GLU A 210 -0.28 -14.09 -16.37
C GLU A 210 -0.87 -13.22 -15.23
N LEU A 211 -0.02 -12.47 -14.51
CA LEU A 211 -0.47 -11.55 -13.48
C LEU A 211 -1.39 -10.47 -14.06
N ALA A 212 -1.00 -9.83 -15.17
CA ALA A 212 -1.81 -8.82 -15.83
C ALA A 212 -3.16 -9.39 -16.35
N GLN A 213 -3.22 -10.66 -16.73
CA GLN A 213 -4.48 -11.31 -17.12
C GLN A 213 -5.44 -11.47 -15.92
N SER A 214 -4.93 -11.92 -14.76
CA SER A 214 -5.74 -12.03 -13.54
C SER A 214 -6.23 -10.65 -13.06
N GLU A 215 -5.35 -9.64 -13.07
CA GLU A 215 -5.76 -8.26 -12.74
C GLU A 215 -6.84 -7.76 -13.69
N ALA A 216 -6.67 -7.96 -15.00
CA ALA A 216 -7.67 -7.55 -16.00
C ALA A 216 -9.03 -8.22 -15.76
N THR A 217 -9.05 -9.50 -15.39
CA THR A 217 -10.29 -10.21 -15.05
C THR A 217 -11.00 -9.56 -13.87
N ILE A 218 -10.26 -9.23 -12.81
CA ILE A 218 -10.83 -8.56 -11.63
C ILE A 218 -11.35 -7.16 -12.01
N TYR A 219 -10.57 -6.37 -12.75
CA TYR A 219 -11.02 -5.05 -13.21
C TYR A 219 -12.28 -5.12 -14.08
N GLN A 220 -12.39 -6.10 -14.99
CA GLN A 220 -13.62 -6.29 -15.78
C GLN A 220 -14.86 -6.57 -14.92
N ILE A 221 -14.67 -7.25 -13.78
CA ILE A 221 -15.75 -7.46 -12.83
C ILE A 221 -16.09 -6.14 -12.13
N LEU A 222 -15.09 -5.45 -11.58
CA LEU A 222 -15.30 -4.20 -10.84
C LEU A 222 -15.93 -3.10 -11.70
N GLU A 223 -15.57 -2.99 -13.00
CA GLU A 223 -16.18 -2.02 -13.93
C GLU A 223 -17.70 -2.19 -14.08
N ARG A 224 -18.25 -3.39 -13.84
CA ARG A 224 -19.71 -3.61 -13.84
C ARG A 224 -20.41 -2.97 -12.65
N TYR A 225 -19.66 -2.72 -11.60
CA TYR A 225 -20.12 -2.09 -10.34
C TYR A 225 -19.68 -0.64 -10.23
N LYS A 226 -19.08 -0.06 -11.26
CA LYS A 226 -18.64 1.32 -11.25
C LYS A 226 -19.82 2.28 -11.31
N LEU A 227 -19.74 3.34 -10.53
CA LEU A 227 -20.70 4.42 -10.46
C LEU A 227 -19.93 5.75 -10.43
N ASP A 228 -19.82 6.40 -11.58
CA ASP A 228 -18.99 7.59 -11.78
C ASP A 228 -17.52 7.35 -11.34
N ASP A 229 -17.05 8.09 -10.34
CA ASP A 229 -15.67 8.00 -9.82
C ASP A 229 -15.48 6.96 -8.70
N ILE A 230 -16.55 6.29 -8.28
CA ILE A 230 -16.54 5.29 -7.20
C ILE A 230 -17.26 4.02 -7.65
N HIS A 231 -17.29 3.01 -6.80
CA HIS A 231 -18.06 1.80 -7.06
C HIS A 231 -19.33 1.77 -6.20
N GLN A 232 -20.28 0.96 -6.63
CA GLN A 232 -21.48 0.65 -5.90
C GLN A 232 -21.14 0.03 -4.53
N PRO A 233 -22.08 0.07 -3.56
CA PRO A 233 -21.88 -0.56 -2.25
C PRO A 233 -21.46 -2.02 -2.37
N PHE A 234 -20.57 -2.47 -1.48
CA PHE A 234 -20.06 -3.85 -1.47
C PHE A 234 -21.17 -4.91 -1.42
N SER A 235 -22.28 -4.61 -0.73
CA SER A 235 -23.46 -5.48 -0.65
C SER A 235 -24.13 -5.77 -2.02
N THR A 236 -23.84 -4.97 -3.06
CA THR A 236 -24.34 -5.22 -4.42
C THR A 236 -23.56 -6.30 -5.16
N LEU A 237 -22.34 -6.65 -4.69
CA LEU A 237 -21.51 -7.67 -5.31
C LEU A 237 -22.16 -9.05 -5.20
N ASN A 238 -22.52 -9.63 -6.33
CA ASN A 238 -23.12 -10.96 -6.33
C ASN A 238 -22.09 -12.07 -5.98
N ALA A 239 -22.59 -13.22 -5.55
CA ALA A 239 -21.74 -14.31 -5.08
C ALA A 239 -20.78 -14.84 -6.15
N SER A 240 -21.24 -14.97 -7.40
CA SER A 240 -20.39 -15.47 -8.50
C SER A 240 -19.22 -14.55 -8.81
N ASP A 241 -19.46 -13.24 -8.84
CA ASP A 241 -18.42 -12.24 -9.07
C ASP A 241 -17.45 -12.18 -7.90
N LYS A 242 -17.97 -12.27 -6.67
CA LYS A 242 -17.15 -12.34 -5.46
C LYS A 242 -16.22 -13.55 -5.45
N ASP A 243 -16.71 -14.72 -5.83
CA ASP A 243 -15.92 -15.94 -5.90
C ASP A 243 -14.87 -15.88 -7.01
N LEU A 244 -15.20 -15.25 -8.16
CA LEU A 244 -14.25 -15.07 -9.24
C LEU A 244 -13.14 -14.07 -8.85
N ILE A 245 -13.47 -12.92 -8.23
CA ILE A 245 -12.46 -11.99 -7.69
C ILE A 245 -11.57 -12.72 -6.68
N ARG A 246 -12.13 -13.53 -5.79
CA ARG A 246 -11.36 -14.31 -4.82
C ARG A 246 -10.38 -15.27 -5.50
N THR A 247 -10.85 -16.01 -6.49
CA THR A 247 -10.05 -16.98 -7.24
C THR A 247 -8.88 -16.30 -7.95
N GLU A 248 -9.16 -15.20 -8.65
CA GLU A 248 -8.12 -14.44 -9.36
C GLU A 248 -7.13 -13.78 -8.38
N THR A 249 -7.61 -13.25 -7.24
CA THR A 249 -6.71 -12.70 -6.22
C THR A 249 -5.83 -13.76 -5.59
N GLN A 250 -6.32 -15.00 -5.40
CA GLN A 250 -5.50 -16.13 -4.97
C GLN A 250 -4.45 -16.51 -6.01
N HIS A 251 -4.81 -16.45 -7.29
CA HIS A 251 -3.85 -16.66 -8.39
C HIS A 251 -2.78 -15.58 -8.41
N LEU A 252 -3.16 -14.30 -8.31
CA LEU A 252 -2.23 -13.18 -8.16
C LEU A 252 -1.25 -13.43 -7.02
N SER A 253 -1.73 -13.83 -5.84
CA SER A 253 -0.88 -14.10 -4.68
C SER A 253 0.19 -15.15 -4.97
N LYS A 254 -0.16 -16.23 -5.67
CA LYS A 254 0.79 -17.29 -6.06
C LYS A 254 1.83 -16.78 -7.06
N LEU A 255 1.40 -16.02 -8.07
CA LEU A 255 2.31 -15.43 -9.06
C LEU A 255 3.29 -14.44 -8.41
N LEU A 256 2.81 -13.61 -7.49
CA LEU A 256 3.64 -12.66 -6.74
C LEU A 256 4.68 -13.37 -5.88
N MET A 257 4.36 -14.51 -5.25
CA MET A 257 5.34 -15.33 -4.53
C MET A 257 6.43 -15.89 -5.46
N GLN A 258 6.06 -16.32 -6.66
CA GLN A 258 7.03 -16.79 -7.67
C GLN A 258 7.94 -15.63 -8.13
N LEU A 259 7.37 -14.46 -8.42
CA LEU A 259 8.13 -13.27 -8.82
C LEU A 259 9.11 -12.84 -7.73
N ASN A 260 8.70 -12.85 -6.45
CA ASN A 260 9.57 -12.56 -5.32
C ASN A 260 10.76 -13.53 -5.25
N THR A 261 10.52 -14.82 -5.51
CA THR A 261 11.58 -15.83 -5.52
C THR A 261 12.61 -15.54 -6.63
N VAL A 262 12.15 -15.13 -7.81
CA VAL A 262 13.03 -14.74 -8.93
C VAL A 262 13.84 -13.51 -8.59
N LEU A 263 13.19 -12.46 -8.10
CA LEU A 263 13.84 -11.20 -7.75
C LEU A 263 14.89 -11.39 -6.65
N ALA A 264 14.59 -12.17 -5.61
CA ALA A 264 15.52 -12.47 -4.55
C ALA A 264 16.80 -13.19 -5.07
N LYS A 265 16.64 -14.13 -6.02
CA LYS A 265 17.78 -14.80 -6.65
C LYS A 265 18.65 -13.84 -7.47
N GLN A 266 18.03 -12.92 -8.20
CA GLN A 266 18.78 -11.92 -9.00
C GLN A 266 19.59 -10.98 -8.10
N LEU A 267 19.03 -10.56 -6.98
CA LEU A 267 19.73 -9.68 -6.02
C LEU A 267 20.84 -10.40 -5.24
N ALA A 268 20.71 -11.71 -5.02
CA ALA A 268 21.73 -12.52 -4.35
C ALA A 268 22.91 -12.90 -5.26
N THR A 269 22.76 -12.79 -6.58
CA THR A 269 23.82 -13.13 -7.54
C THR A 269 24.75 -11.94 -7.70
N PRO A 270 26.06 -12.02 -7.32
CA PRO A 270 27.00 -10.93 -7.54
C PRO A 270 27.10 -10.65 -9.05
N THR A 271 26.92 -9.42 -9.47
CA THR A 271 27.25 -8.98 -10.83
C THR A 271 28.76 -9.06 -10.98
N ILE A 272 29.27 -10.14 -11.56
CA ILE A 272 30.68 -10.22 -11.97
C ILE A 272 30.86 -9.19 -13.08
N PRO A 273 31.69 -8.15 -12.90
CA PRO A 273 31.92 -7.21 -13.97
C PRO A 273 32.54 -7.97 -15.16
N LYS A 274 31.93 -7.88 -16.34
CA LYS A 274 32.52 -8.40 -17.57
C LYS A 274 33.88 -7.75 -17.71
N ARG A 275 34.97 -8.53 -17.58
CA ARG A 275 36.27 -8.09 -17.97
C ARG A 275 36.21 -7.77 -19.46
N ASN A 276 36.38 -6.50 -19.79
CA ASN A 276 36.65 -6.09 -21.16
C ASN A 276 38.00 -6.70 -21.56
N THR A 277 37.97 -7.71 -22.42
CA THR A 277 39.13 -8.21 -23.14
C THR A 277 39.32 -7.40 -24.38
#